data_14f67c507c3c3299d541061dc54bc5a3
#
_entry.id   14f67c507c3c3299d541061dc54bc5a3
#
_cell.length_a   1.000
_cell.length_b   1.000
_cell.length_c   1.000
_cell.angle_alpha   90.00
_cell.angle_beta   90.00
_cell.angle_gamma   90.00
#
_symmetry.space_group_name_H-M   'P 1'
#
loop_
_entity.id
_entity.type
_entity.pdbx_description
1 polymer ?
#
loop_
_entity_poly.entity_id
_entity_poly.type
_entity_poly.pdbx_seq_one_letter_code
_entity_poly.pdbx_strand_id
1 'polypeptide(L)'
;MRLFMSKSFFVSCLAILITTFAFMHGHSAHAGQKMTLQIHPYLPASELLTRFAPLTRYLSRITGTEITCNISKNYEEHIEKVGKNMVDIAYLGPASYVKLVSKYGTKPILARLEVKGSPFFKGVIITSKSSKILSLDDLKGKSFAFGDPHSTMSYLVPLYMLHEKGVTYESLERHEFLNSHKNVVLGVLMGDFDAGAVKEEVYYQYRERGLRDVAWTPEVSEHLFVARSTLPQESIEALRKALLGIQRKDVILSSIKQDVTAMVPARDEDYDNLRSILLTLPQQLER
;
A
#
# COMPACT_ATOMS: atom_id res chain seq x y z
N MET A 1 -4.30 90.11 -10.75
CA MET A 1 -4.20 89.03 -11.72
C MET A 1 -4.32 87.73 -10.89
N ARG A 2 -5.55 87.14 -10.86
CA ARG A 2 -5.87 85.95 -10.05
C ARG A 2 -5.70 84.71 -10.97
N LEU A 3 -4.80 83.81 -10.59
CA LEU A 3 -4.65 82.50 -11.25
C LEU A 3 -5.76 81.59 -10.74
N PHE A 4 -6.60 81.12 -11.68
CA PHE A 4 -7.52 80.00 -11.46
C PHE A 4 -6.73 78.70 -11.62
N MET A 5 -6.47 78.01 -10.54
CA MET A 5 -6.01 76.61 -10.60
C MET A 5 -7.23 75.69 -10.70
N SER A 6 -7.29 74.95 -11.80
CA SER A 6 -8.34 74.04 -12.17
C SER A 6 -8.41 72.87 -11.20
N LYS A 7 -9.58 72.62 -10.61
CA LYS A 7 -9.89 71.45 -9.70
C LYS A 7 -9.85 70.09 -10.39
N SER A 8 -9.59 70.01 -11.70
CA SER A 8 -9.58 68.77 -12.49
C SER A 8 -8.30 67.95 -12.35
N PHE A 9 -7.18 68.54 -11.83
CA PHE A 9 -5.91 67.80 -11.76
C PHE A 9 -5.77 66.90 -10.56
N PHE A 10 -6.57 67.13 -9.49
CA PHE A 10 -6.48 66.35 -8.25
C PHE A 10 -7.30 65.05 -8.28
N VAL A 11 -8.31 64.93 -9.17
CA VAL A 11 -9.13 63.75 -9.25
C VAL A 11 -8.50 62.66 -10.08
N SER A 12 -7.66 62.97 -11.07
CA SER A 12 -6.96 62.00 -11.91
C SER A 12 -5.81 61.25 -11.21
N CYS A 13 -5.14 61.87 -10.24
CA CYS A 13 -4.05 61.22 -9.51
C CYS A 13 -4.54 60.24 -8.42
N LEU A 14 -5.78 60.46 -7.90
CA LEU A 14 -6.34 59.56 -6.88
C LEU A 14 -6.90 58.29 -7.47
N ALA A 15 -7.41 58.33 -8.74
CA ALA A 15 -7.93 57.16 -9.45
C ALA A 15 -6.84 56.18 -9.89
N ILE A 16 -5.60 56.64 -10.16
CA ILE A 16 -4.47 55.80 -10.57
C ILE A 16 -3.86 55.06 -9.37
N LEU A 17 -3.95 55.63 -8.14
CA LEU A 17 -3.41 54.99 -6.93
C LEU A 17 -4.30 53.84 -6.41
N ILE A 18 -5.60 53.79 -6.75
CA ILE A 18 -6.53 52.75 -6.32
C ILE A 18 -6.47 51.53 -7.23
N THR A 19 -6.11 51.69 -8.51
CA THR A 19 -6.01 50.58 -9.45
C THR A 19 -4.71 49.77 -9.34
N THR A 20 -3.65 50.31 -8.75
CA THR A 20 -2.40 49.56 -8.51
C THR A 20 -2.44 48.69 -7.23
N PHE A 21 -3.40 48.96 -6.30
CA PHE A 21 -3.51 48.17 -5.07
C PHE A 21 -4.33 46.89 -5.22
N ALA A 22 -5.07 46.75 -6.32
CA ALA A 22 -5.93 45.58 -6.55
C ALA A 22 -5.22 44.37 -7.19
N PHE A 23 -3.95 44.50 -7.64
CA PHE A 23 -3.20 43.43 -8.28
C PHE A 23 -2.16 42.75 -7.36
N MET A 24 -2.08 43.12 -6.09
CA MET A 24 -1.19 42.49 -5.10
C MET A 24 -1.85 41.46 -4.20
N HIS A 25 -3.05 41.00 -4.54
CA HIS A 25 -3.70 39.93 -3.79
C HIS A 25 -3.59 38.63 -4.59
N GLY A 26 -2.68 37.76 -4.17
CA GLY A 26 -2.88 36.38 -4.48
C GLY A 26 -1.67 35.56 -4.92
N HIS A 27 -0.54 35.74 -4.34
CA HIS A 27 0.33 34.58 -4.13
C HIS A 27 0.54 34.46 -2.63
N SER A 28 -0.49 33.99 -1.93
CA SER A 28 -0.24 33.31 -0.66
C SER A 28 0.68 32.14 -1.01
N ALA A 29 1.97 32.35 -0.86
CA ALA A 29 2.92 31.28 -0.74
C ALA A 29 2.35 30.38 0.37
N HIS A 30 1.72 29.29 0.00
CA HIS A 30 1.44 28.19 0.91
C HIS A 30 2.80 27.79 1.46
N ALA A 31 3.20 28.39 2.59
CA ALA A 31 4.35 27.97 3.34
C ALA A 31 4.20 26.47 3.56
N GLY A 32 5.09 25.70 2.94
CA GLY A 32 5.03 24.28 2.64
C GLY A 32 4.29 23.43 3.67
N GLN A 33 3.05 23.12 3.38
CA GLN A 33 2.34 22.06 4.08
C GLN A 33 3.12 20.76 3.84
N LYS A 34 3.67 20.19 4.92
CA LYS A 34 4.37 18.91 4.84
C LYS A 34 3.34 17.78 4.92
N MET A 35 3.49 16.77 4.07
CA MET A 35 2.68 15.56 4.11
C MET A 35 3.56 14.35 4.38
N THR A 36 2.97 13.31 4.93
CA THR A 36 3.61 12.02 5.17
C THR A 36 3.03 10.94 4.26
N LEU A 37 3.90 10.14 3.64
CA LEU A 37 3.55 8.88 3.02
C LEU A 37 3.99 7.75 3.95
N GLN A 38 3.03 7.04 4.54
CA GLN A 38 3.29 5.93 5.45
C GLN A 38 3.21 4.59 4.71
N ILE A 39 4.23 3.74 4.90
CA ILE A 39 4.33 2.42 4.26
C ILE A 39 4.23 1.34 5.32
N HIS A 40 3.49 0.26 5.04
CA HIS A 40 3.48 -0.92 5.89
C HIS A 40 4.79 -1.72 5.77
N PRO A 41 5.26 -2.38 6.86
CA PRO A 41 6.62 -2.92 6.93
C PRO A 41 6.73 -4.35 6.37
N TYR A 42 6.47 -4.56 5.08
CA TYR A 42 6.55 -5.88 4.42
C TYR A 42 7.96 -6.28 3.96
N LEU A 43 8.90 -5.35 4.04
CA LEU A 43 10.35 -5.50 3.78
C LEU A 43 11.14 -4.70 4.82
N PRO A 44 12.48 -4.86 4.89
CA PRO A 44 13.31 -4.01 5.73
C PRO A 44 13.12 -2.52 5.46
N ALA A 45 13.09 -1.70 6.50
CA ALA A 45 12.76 -0.28 6.40
C ALA A 45 13.68 0.49 5.41
N SER A 46 14.99 0.20 5.41
CA SER A 46 15.94 0.82 4.49
C SER A 46 15.62 0.51 3.02
N GLU A 47 15.19 -0.72 2.74
CA GLU A 47 14.78 -1.12 1.39
C GLU A 47 13.49 -0.41 0.96
N LEU A 48 12.49 -0.33 1.85
CA LEU A 48 11.25 0.38 1.58
C LEU A 48 11.48 1.87 1.32
N LEU A 49 12.30 2.53 2.13
CA LEU A 49 12.66 3.93 1.92
C LEU A 49 13.31 4.14 0.54
N THR A 50 14.21 3.25 0.13
CA THR A 50 14.85 3.30 -1.19
C THR A 50 13.83 3.12 -2.31
N ARG A 51 12.92 2.14 -2.18
CA ARG A 51 11.89 1.84 -3.18
C ARG A 51 10.90 2.98 -3.39
N PHE A 52 10.47 3.65 -2.31
CA PHE A 52 9.46 4.70 -2.36
C PHE A 52 10.03 6.11 -2.54
N ALA A 53 11.35 6.31 -2.42
CA ALA A 53 11.97 7.63 -2.61
C ALA A 53 11.71 8.26 -4.00
N PRO A 54 11.71 7.54 -5.14
CA PRO A 54 11.33 8.13 -6.43
C PRO A 54 9.88 8.64 -6.43
N LEU A 55 8.95 7.90 -5.84
CA LEU A 55 7.54 8.28 -5.75
C LEU A 55 7.36 9.53 -4.88
N THR A 56 7.98 9.60 -3.70
CA THR A 56 7.84 10.78 -2.82
C THR A 56 8.39 12.04 -3.48
N ARG A 57 9.55 11.96 -4.15
CA ARG A 57 10.09 13.11 -4.92
C ARG A 57 9.17 13.54 -6.06
N TYR A 58 8.59 12.59 -6.78
CA TYR A 58 7.65 12.87 -7.85
C TYR A 58 6.40 13.56 -7.32
N LEU A 59 5.76 13.00 -6.28
CA LEU A 59 4.56 13.57 -5.68
C LEU A 59 4.83 14.96 -5.11
N SER A 60 5.96 15.16 -4.41
CA SER A 60 6.34 16.47 -3.88
C SER A 60 6.46 17.52 -4.99
N ARG A 61 7.09 17.17 -6.10
CA ARG A 61 7.24 18.06 -7.27
C ARG A 61 5.90 18.41 -7.92
N ILE A 62 5.02 17.42 -8.10
CA ILE A 62 3.74 17.63 -8.79
C ILE A 62 2.73 18.38 -7.93
N THR A 63 2.71 18.12 -6.63
CA THR A 63 1.76 18.76 -5.70
C THR A 63 2.26 20.08 -5.13
N GLY A 64 3.54 20.40 -5.28
CA GLY A 64 4.16 21.55 -4.63
C GLY A 64 4.27 21.43 -3.10
N THR A 65 4.01 20.24 -2.54
CA THR A 65 4.00 19.95 -1.10
C THR A 65 5.16 19.01 -0.78
N GLU A 66 5.94 19.30 0.26
CA GLU A 66 6.99 18.38 0.72
C GLU A 66 6.36 17.10 1.26
N ILE A 67 6.61 15.95 0.60
CA ILE A 67 6.11 14.64 1.03
C ILE A 67 7.29 13.79 1.53
N THR A 68 7.23 13.37 2.80
CA THR A 68 8.25 12.51 3.42
C THR A 68 7.74 11.08 3.55
N CYS A 69 8.63 10.10 3.36
CA CYS A 69 8.30 8.68 3.51
C CYS A 69 8.65 8.19 4.91
N ASN A 70 7.70 7.52 5.56
CA ASN A 70 7.87 6.87 6.85
C ASN A 70 7.44 5.41 6.78
N ILE A 71 8.09 4.55 7.58
CA ILE A 71 7.75 3.13 7.69
C ILE A 71 7.14 2.90 9.07
N SER A 72 6.03 2.18 9.14
CA SER A 72 5.43 1.78 10.42
C SER A 72 6.27 0.67 11.08
N LYS A 73 6.20 0.59 12.40
CA LYS A 73 6.91 -0.42 13.19
C LYS A 73 6.39 -1.83 12.89
N ASN A 74 5.07 -1.98 12.76
CA ASN A 74 4.38 -3.21 12.43
C ASN A 74 3.06 -2.90 11.70
N TYR A 75 2.36 -3.94 11.24
CA TYR A 75 1.09 -3.79 10.51
C TYR A 75 -0.03 -3.22 11.38
N GLU A 76 -0.09 -3.56 12.65
CA GLU A 76 -1.11 -3.07 13.57
C GLU A 76 -0.99 -1.56 13.78
N GLU A 77 0.21 -1.07 14.10
CA GLU A 77 0.50 0.37 14.20
C GLU A 77 0.17 1.10 12.89
N HIS A 78 0.46 0.45 11.74
CA HIS A 78 0.16 1.02 10.44
C HIS A 78 -1.35 1.25 10.26
N ILE A 79 -2.15 0.20 10.50
CA ILE A 79 -3.62 0.27 10.41
C ILE A 79 -4.16 1.32 11.37
N GLU A 80 -3.65 1.37 12.60
CA GLU A 80 -4.08 2.33 13.60
C GLU A 80 -3.79 3.78 13.20
N LYS A 81 -2.56 4.09 12.78
CA LYS A 81 -2.18 5.44 12.34
C LYS A 81 -3.01 5.92 11.16
N VAL A 82 -3.21 5.07 10.17
CA VAL A 82 -4.05 5.39 9.00
C VAL A 82 -5.51 5.55 9.42
N GLY A 83 -6.02 4.66 10.23
CA GLY A 83 -7.40 4.69 10.73
C GLY A 83 -7.71 5.97 11.49
N LYS A 84 -6.83 6.40 12.37
CA LYS A 84 -6.96 7.61 13.18
C LYS A 84 -6.58 8.91 12.42
N ASN A 85 -6.35 8.86 11.11
CA ASN A 85 -5.94 10.00 10.29
C ASN A 85 -4.64 10.70 10.75
N MET A 86 -3.71 9.94 11.35
CA MET A 86 -2.42 10.45 11.83
C MET A 86 -1.36 10.58 10.74
N VAL A 87 -1.66 10.11 9.51
CA VAL A 87 -0.79 10.17 8.34
C VAL A 87 -1.60 10.64 7.14
N ASP A 88 -0.97 11.34 6.21
CA ASP A 88 -1.67 12.00 5.11
C ASP A 88 -1.97 11.05 3.95
N ILE A 89 -1.00 10.22 3.60
CA ILE A 89 -1.06 9.21 2.55
C ILE A 89 -0.56 7.89 3.14
N ALA A 90 -1.21 6.79 2.81
CA ALA A 90 -0.74 5.47 3.21
C ALA A 90 -0.73 4.49 2.04
N TYR A 91 0.28 3.62 2.03
CA TYR A 91 0.36 2.46 1.14
C TYR A 91 0.03 1.21 1.95
N LEU A 92 -1.01 0.49 1.54
CA LEU A 92 -1.62 -0.62 2.26
C LEU A 92 -1.61 -1.90 1.42
N GLY A 93 -1.39 -3.03 2.10
CA GLY A 93 -1.79 -4.33 1.58
C GLY A 93 -3.31 -4.52 1.66
N PRO A 94 -3.90 -5.37 0.81
CA PRO A 94 -5.36 -5.55 0.75
C PRO A 94 -5.99 -5.97 2.08
N ALA A 95 -5.42 -6.93 2.80
CA ALA A 95 -5.97 -7.35 4.09
C ALA A 95 -5.89 -6.24 5.15
N SER A 96 -4.80 -5.47 5.15
CA SER A 96 -4.68 -4.28 6.01
C SER A 96 -5.75 -3.25 5.69
N TYR A 97 -6.08 -3.07 4.39
CA TYR A 97 -7.16 -2.18 3.98
C TYR A 97 -8.53 -2.69 4.44
N VAL A 98 -8.84 -3.98 4.24
CA VAL A 98 -10.10 -4.57 4.71
C VAL A 98 -10.25 -4.43 6.23
N LYS A 99 -9.20 -4.73 7.00
CA LYS A 99 -9.18 -4.54 8.47
C LYS A 99 -9.33 -3.07 8.87
N LEU A 100 -8.67 -2.17 8.14
CA LEU A 100 -8.81 -0.72 8.32
C LEU A 100 -10.26 -0.28 8.17
N VAL A 101 -10.92 -0.68 7.07
CA VAL A 101 -12.31 -0.31 6.77
C VAL A 101 -13.26 -0.87 7.83
N SER A 102 -13.09 -2.12 8.23
CA SER A 102 -13.90 -2.76 9.28
C SER A 102 -13.83 -2.01 10.62
N LYS A 103 -12.66 -1.47 10.98
CA LYS A 103 -12.45 -0.83 12.30
C LYS A 103 -12.67 0.68 12.30
N TYR A 104 -12.38 1.36 11.19
CA TYR A 104 -12.31 2.83 11.13
C TYR A 104 -13.14 3.45 10.00
N GLY A 105 -13.82 2.63 9.19
CA GLY A 105 -14.52 3.07 7.99
C GLY A 105 -13.61 3.31 6.80
N THR A 106 -14.21 3.59 5.65
CA THR A 106 -13.52 3.80 4.37
C THR A 106 -12.62 5.04 4.39
N LYS A 107 -11.57 5.00 3.60
CA LYS A 107 -10.67 6.13 3.33
C LYS A 107 -10.72 6.48 1.84
N PRO A 108 -10.48 7.74 1.47
CA PRO A 108 -10.37 8.11 0.06
C PRO A 108 -9.27 7.29 -0.62
N ILE A 109 -9.66 6.42 -1.56
CA ILE A 109 -8.69 5.65 -2.35
C ILE A 109 -8.10 6.57 -3.41
N LEU A 110 -6.78 6.60 -3.50
CA LEU A 110 -6.03 7.40 -4.48
C LEU A 110 -5.74 6.61 -5.74
N ALA A 111 -5.20 5.41 -5.60
CA ALA A 111 -4.86 4.51 -6.70
C ALA A 111 -4.56 3.10 -6.17
N ARG A 112 -4.62 2.11 -7.05
CA ARG A 112 -4.19 0.73 -6.85
C ARG A 112 -3.07 0.40 -7.84
N LEU A 113 -2.16 -0.50 -7.47
CA LEU A 113 -1.14 -0.99 -8.40
C LEU A 113 -1.74 -1.87 -9.49
N GLU A 114 -1.18 -1.80 -10.68
CA GLU A 114 -1.32 -2.76 -11.76
C GLU A 114 0.05 -3.42 -11.99
N VAL A 115 0.12 -4.74 -11.93
CA VAL A 115 1.34 -5.52 -12.11
C VAL A 115 1.17 -6.44 -13.33
N LYS A 116 2.06 -6.34 -14.31
CA LYS A 116 1.96 -7.10 -15.58
C LYS A 116 0.61 -6.92 -16.29
N GLY A 117 -0.02 -5.76 -16.15
CA GLY A 117 -1.33 -5.47 -16.73
C GLY A 117 -2.52 -6.00 -15.93
N SER A 118 -2.31 -6.57 -14.73
CA SER A 118 -3.38 -7.03 -13.83
C SER A 118 -3.41 -6.21 -12.55
N PRO A 119 -4.58 -5.73 -12.11
CA PRO A 119 -4.75 -5.10 -10.79
C PRO A 119 -5.00 -6.13 -9.67
N PHE A 120 -4.72 -7.40 -9.93
CA PHE A 120 -4.84 -8.51 -8.99
C PHE A 120 -3.51 -9.22 -8.81
N PHE A 121 -3.31 -9.84 -7.66
CA PHE A 121 -2.16 -10.68 -7.36
C PHE A 121 -2.57 -11.89 -6.54
N LYS A 122 -1.68 -12.85 -6.44
CA LYS A 122 -1.88 -14.10 -5.70
C LYS A 122 -0.67 -14.47 -4.87
N GLY A 123 -0.87 -15.39 -3.97
CA GLY A 123 0.16 -16.06 -3.21
C GLY A 123 0.32 -17.51 -3.62
N VAL A 124 1.26 -18.16 -3.01
CA VAL A 124 1.57 -19.56 -3.25
C VAL A 124 2.02 -20.23 -1.95
N ILE A 125 1.49 -21.40 -1.70
CA ILE A 125 1.99 -22.31 -0.66
C ILE A 125 3.14 -23.07 -1.30
N ILE A 126 4.31 -23.00 -0.65
CA ILE A 126 5.58 -23.51 -1.15
C ILE A 126 6.11 -24.64 -0.29
N THR A 127 6.92 -25.49 -0.88
CA THR A 127 7.72 -26.51 -0.20
C THR A 127 9.07 -26.67 -0.92
N SER A 128 10.01 -27.44 -0.34
CA SER A 128 11.25 -27.81 -1.01
C SER A 128 10.96 -28.71 -2.23
N LYS A 129 11.78 -28.59 -3.29
CA LYS A 129 11.70 -29.47 -4.48
C LYS A 129 11.83 -30.96 -4.13
N SER A 130 12.59 -31.30 -3.08
CA SER A 130 12.78 -32.68 -2.62
C SER A 130 11.66 -33.21 -1.71
N SER A 131 10.74 -32.34 -1.28
CA SER A 131 9.62 -32.70 -0.40
C SER A 131 8.61 -33.64 -1.09
N LYS A 132 7.97 -34.51 -0.31
CA LYS A 132 6.89 -35.38 -0.74
C LYS A 132 5.51 -34.75 -0.66
N ILE A 133 5.38 -33.49 -0.16
CA ILE A 133 4.14 -32.75 -0.06
C ILE A 133 3.68 -32.35 -1.46
N LEU A 134 2.61 -32.90 -2.00
CA LEU A 134 2.11 -32.65 -3.36
C LEU A 134 0.80 -31.83 -3.37
N SER A 135 0.08 -31.83 -2.24
CA SER A 135 -1.21 -31.17 -2.08
C SER A 135 -1.33 -30.52 -0.69
N LEU A 136 -2.43 -29.78 -0.46
CA LEU A 136 -2.71 -29.20 0.86
C LEU A 136 -3.01 -30.28 1.91
N ASP A 137 -3.58 -31.41 1.51
CA ASP A 137 -3.90 -32.51 2.42
C ASP A 137 -2.65 -33.16 3.03
N ASP A 138 -1.52 -33.12 2.30
CA ASP A 138 -0.23 -33.66 2.75
C ASP A 138 0.43 -32.78 3.84
N LEU A 139 -0.15 -31.63 4.13
CA LEU A 139 0.34 -30.71 5.18
C LEU A 139 -0.05 -31.14 6.58
N LYS A 140 -1.00 -32.06 6.76
CA LYS A 140 -1.35 -32.63 8.07
C LYS A 140 -0.11 -33.32 8.68
N GLY A 141 0.20 -33.00 9.93
CA GLY A 141 1.39 -33.47 10.63
C GLY A 141 2.71 -32.89 10.10
N LYS A 142 2.67 -31.76 9.39
CA LYS A 142 3.84 -31.02 8.86
C LYS A 142 4.03 -29.69 9.56
N SER A 143 5.26 -29.19 9.55
CA SER A 143 5.59 -27.86 10.02
C SER A 143 5.30 -26.82 8.94
N PHE A 144 4.69 -25.68 9.33
CA PHE A 144 4.27 -24.63 8.39
C PHE A 144 4.75 -23.23 8.83
N ALA A 145 5.41 -22.52 7.92
CA ALA A 145 5.88 -21.15 8.12
C ALA A 145 4.88 -20.14 7.55
N PHE A 146 4.38 -19.24 8.41
CA PHE A 146 3.65 -18.04 8.01
C PHE A 146 4.56 -16.81 8.03
N GLY A 147 4.18 -15.74 7.31
CA GLY A 147 4.85 -14.44 7.40
C GLY A 147 4.35 -13.64 8.60
N ASP A 148 3.83 -12.43 8.35
CA ASP A 148 3.20 -11.60 9.38
C ASP A 148 1.72 -11.98 9.56
N PRO A 149 1.17 -11.94 10.78
CA PRO A 149 -0.25 -12.25 11.05
C PRO A 149 -1.27 -11.36 10.32
N HIS A 150 -0.85 -10.22 9.79
CA HIS A 150 -1.70 -9.33 9.00
C HIS A 150 -1.42 -9.41 7.49
N SER A 151 -0.52 -10.31 7.07
CA SER A 151 -0.16 -10.47 5.66
C SER A 151 -1.26 -11.18 4.87
N THR A 152 -1.68 -10.57 3.76
CA THR A 152 -2.68 -11.16 2.86
C THR A 152 -2.24 -12.51 2.32
N MET A 153 -1.04 -12.60 1.72
CA MET A 153 -0.57 -13.78 0.96
C MET A 153 0.44 -14.65 1.71
N SER A 154 0.90 -14.24 2.88
CA SER A 154 1.78 -15.08 3.69
C SER A 154 1.09 -15.62 4.94
N TYR A 155 -0.18 -15.27 5.14
CA TYR A 155 -0.98 -15.79 6.25
C TYR A 155 -2.47 -15.92 5.94
N LEU A 156 -3.21 -14.83 5.76
CA LEU A 156 -4.69 -14.83 5.82
C LEU A 156 -5.35 -15.66 4.70
N VAL A 157 -4.97 -15.44 3.46
CA VAL A 157 -5.54 -16.23 2.34
C VAL A 157 -5.02 -17.67 2.31
N PRO A 158 -3.72 -17.94 2.53
CA PRO A 158 -3.25 -19.30 2.76
C PRO A 158 -3.94 -20.02 3.92
N LEU A 159 -4.15 -19.36 5.06
CA LEU A 159 -4.88 -19.95 6.19
C LEU A 159 -6.31 -20.34 5.81
N TYR A 160 -7.02 -19.47 5.08
CA TYR A 160 -8.33 -19.80 4.53
C TYR A 160 -8.27 -21.08 3.67
N MET A 161 -7.29 -21.19 2.77
CA MET A 161 -7.15 -22.38 1.92
C MET A 161 -6.86 -23.66 2.72
N LEU A 162 -6.02 -23.56 3.75
CA LEU A 162 -5.73 -24.67 4.66
C LEU A 162 -7.01 -25.10 5.38
N HIS A 163 -7.75 -24.14 5.93
CA HIS A 163 -9.01 -24.38 6.65
C HIS A 163 -10.06 -25.07 5.77
N GLU A 164 -10.22 -24.61 4.52
CA GLU A 164 -11.13 -25.25 3.53
C GLU A 164 -10.77 -26.73 3.24
N LYS A 165 -9.53 -27.13 3.47
CA LYS A 165 -9.04 -28.52 3.36
C LYS A 165 -8.99 -29.27 4.69
N GLY A 166 -9.54 -28.68 5.76
CA GLY A 166 -9.48 -29.25 7.08
C GLY A 166 -8.05 -29.40 7.63
N VAL A 167 -7.13 -28.56 7.17
CA VAL A 167 -5.79 -28.38 7.74
C VAL A 167 -5.86 -27.23 8.74
N THR A 168 -6.00 -27.56 10.02
CA THR A 168 -6.07 -26.60 11.13
C THR A 168 -4.71 -26.50 11.82
N TYR A 169 -4.56 -25.56 12.76
CA TYR A 169 -3.34 -25.46 13.56
C TYR A 169 -3.05 -26.73 14.36
N GLU A 170 -4.10 -27.38 14.88
CA GLU A 170 -3.99 -28.62 15.65
C GLU A 170 -3.61 -29.81 14.77
N SER A 171 -3.89 -29.76 13.47
CA SER A 171 -3.51 -30.79 12.51
C SER A 171 -2.09 -30.63 11.96
N LEU A 172 -1.46 -29.45 12.15
CA LEU A 172 -0.05 -29.24 11.84
C LEU A 172 0.83 -29.79 12.96
N GLU A 173 2.04 -30.22 12.64
CA GLU A 173 3.04 -30.55 13.66
C GLU A 173 3.42 -29.30 14.48
N ARG A 174 3.67 -28.20 13.77
CA ARG A 174 3.89 -26.86 14.33
C ARG A 174 3.66 -25.78 13.28
N HIS A 175 3.39 -24.58 13.74
CA HIS A 175 3.40 -23.39 12.87
C HIS A 175 4.08 -22.23 13.56
N GLU A 176 4.71 -21.36 12.78
CA GLU A 176 5.38 -20.16 13.30
C GLU A 176 5.22 -18.97 12.36
N PHE A 177 5.25 -17.77 12.95
CA PHE A 177 5.24 -16.50 12.23
C PHE A 177 6.66 -15.95 12.10
N LEU A 178 7.19 -15.91 10.88
CA LEU A 178 8.55 -15.49 10.59
C LEU A 178 8.64 -14.02 10.13
N ASN A 179 7.56 -13.25 10.26
CA ASN A 179 7.41 -11.81 10.02
C ASN A 179 7.62 -11.33 8.58
N SER A 180 8.30 -12.09 7.71
CA SER A 180 8.53 -11.66 6.33
C SER A 180 8.47 -12.82 5.35
N HIS A 181 8.05 -12.55 4.10
CA HIS A 181 8.07 -13.53 3.03
C HIS A 181 9.46 -14.13 2.78
N LYS A 182 10.53 -13.33 2.94
CA LYS A 182 11.90 -13.81 2.75
C LYS A 182 12.29 -14.83 3.81
N ASN A 183 11.92 -14.60 5.07
CA ASN A 183 12.22 -15.54 6.15
C ASN A 183 11.45 -16.85 5.96
N VAL A 184 10.20 -16.80 5.49
CA VAL A 184 9.43 -18.00 5.14
C VAL A 184 10.16 -18.83 4.07
N VAL A 185 10.62 -18.18 2.99
CA VAL A 185 11.40 -18.85 1.95
C VAL A 185 12.65 -19.50 2.53
N LEU A 186 13.40 -18.75 3.34
CA LEU A 186 14.65 -19.28 3.93
C LEU A 186 14.37 -20.45 4.87
N GLY A 187 13.34 -20.37 5.72
CA GLY A 187 12.95 -21.47 6.61
C GLY A 187 12.59 -22.75 5.85
N VAL A 188 11.90 -22.64 4.70
CA VAL A 188 11.59 -23.81 3.86
C VAL A 188 12.84 -24.33 3.13
N LEU A 189 13.70 -23.46 2.61
CA LEU A 189 14.92 -23.86 1.90
C LEU A 189 15.95 -24.53 2.82
N MET A 190 16.04 -24.07 4.08
CA MET A 190 16.95 -24.62 5.09
C MET A 190 16.41 -25.91 5.72
N GLY A 191 15.14 -26.23 5.49
CA GLY A 191 14.49 -27.41 6.06
C GLY A 191 14.01 -27.22 7.49
N ASP A 192 13.98 -25.97 7.99
CA ASP A 192 13.41 -25.63 9.30
C ASP A 192 11.89 -25.81 9.31
N PHE A 193 11.26 -25.68 8.14
CA PHE A 193 9.82 -25.90 7.91
C PHE A 193 9.60 -26.74 6.66
N ASP A 194 8.61 -27.63 6.70
CA ASP A 194 8.22 -28.46 5.55
C ASP A 194 7.56 -27.65 4.44
N ALA A 195 6.79 -26.62 4.80
CA ALA A 195 6.07 -25.75 3.88
C ALA A 195 5.91 -24.34 4.44
N GLY A 196 5.46 -23.42 3.60
CA GLY A 196 5.15 -22.05 4.00
C GLY A 196 4.38 -21.31 2.93
N ALA A 197 3.95 -20.09 3.22
CA ALA A 197 3.17 -19.27 2.30
C ALA A 197 3.84 -17.94 1.99
N VAL A 198 3.88 -17.59 0.71
CA VAL A 198 4.50 -16.34 0.23
C VAL A 198 3.70 -15.73 -0.93
N LYS A 199 3.91 -14.45 -1.22
CA LYS A 199 3.40 -13.83 -2.45
C LYS A 199 4.15 -14.36 -3.68
N GLU A 200 3.49 -14.38 -4.83
CA GLU A 200 4.02 -14.92 -6.09
C GLU A 200 5.37 -14.30 -6.51
N GLU A 201 5.56 -12.99 -6.34
CA GLU A 201 6.81 -12.30 -6.67
C GLU A 201 8.01 -12.92 -5.93
N VAL A 202 7.84 -13.21 -4.64
CA VAL A 202 8.90 -13.82 -3.82
C VAL A 202 9.14 -15.27 -4.24
N TYR A 203 8.09 -16.03 -4.55
CA TYR A 203 8.25 -17.38 -5.09
C TYR A 203 9.07 -17.38 -6.37
N TYR A 204 8.74 -16.57 -7.36
CA TYR A 204 9.49 -16.50 -8.62
C TYR A 204 10.95 -16.09 -8.44
N GLN A 205 11.25 -15.24 -7.45
CA GLN A 205 12.61 -14.84 -7.15
C GLN A 205 13.48 -16.00 -6.60
N TYR A 206 12.85 -16.95 -5.90
CA TYR A 206 13.57 -18.02 -5.19
C TYR A 206 13.30 -19.44 -5.70
N ARG A 207 12.34 -19.67 -6.61
CA ARG A 207 11.95 -21.02 -7.05
C ARG A 207 13.11 -21.85 -7.58
N GLU A 208 14.03 -21.24 -8.31
CA GLU A 208 15.19 -21.93 -8.88
C GLU A 208 16.25 -22.34 -7.83
N ARG A 209 16.09 -21.83 -6.60
CA ARG A 209 16.96 -22.19 -5.48
C ARG A 209 16.54 -23.48 -4.75
N GLY A 210 15.52 -24.17 -5.24
CA GLY A 210 15.07 -25.44 -4.68
C GLY A 210 13.66 -25.42 -4.10
N LEU A 211 12.84 -24.45 -4.45
CA LEU A 211 11.42 -24.40 -4.09
C LEU A 211 10.53 -24.95 -5.21
N ARG A 212 9.36 -25.44 -4.84
CA ARG A 212 8.22 -25.66 -5.71
C ARG A 212 6.92 -25.22 -5.06
N ASP A 213 5.92 -24.96 -5.88
CA ASP A 213 4.56 -24.67 -5.45
C ASP A 213 3.82 -25.97 -5.07
N VAL A 214 2.96 -25.82 -4.07
CA VAL A 214 1.98 -26.84 -3.65
C VAL A 214 0.58 -26.42 -4.11
N ALA A 215 0.21 -25.16 -3.84
CA ALA A 215 -1.08 -24.61 -4.24
C ALA A 215 -0.97 -23.09 -4.43
N TRP A 216 -1.74 -22.56 -5.38
CA TRP A 216 -1.89 -21.13 -5.62
C TRP A 216 -3.15 -20.61 -4.95
N THR A 217 -3.07 -19.40 -4.37
CA THR A 217 -4.23 -18.75 -3.78
C THR A 217 -5.18 -18.23 -4.86
N PRO A 218 -6.46 -17.99 -4.53
CA PRO A 218 -7.28 -17.10 -5.34
C PRO A 218 -6.62 -15.73 -5.50
N GLU A 219 -6.94 -15.06 -6.61
CA GLU A 219 -6.50 -13.69 -6.86
C GLU A 219 -7.29 -12.72 -5.99
N VAL A 220 -6.61 -11.71 -5.47
CA VAL A 220 -7.21 -10.59 -4.75
C VAL A 220 -6.69 -9.28 -5.30
N SER A 221 -7.41 -8.19 -5.04
CA SER A 221 -7.03 -6.84 -5.45
C SER A 221 -5.62 -6.47 -4.96
N GLU A 222 -4.84 -5.81 -5.81
CA GLU A 222 -3.47 -5.38 -5.48
C GLU A 222 -3.44 -4.28 -4.40
N HIS A 223 -2.25 -3.98 -3.93
CA HIS A 223 -1.95 -2.93 -2.96
C HIS A 223 -2.41 -1.56 -3.45
N LEU A 224 -2.80 -0.71 -2.52
CA LEU A 224 -3.41 0.58 -2.81
C LEU A 224 -2.80 1.71 -1.99
N PHE A 225 -3.01 2.92 -2.50
CA PHE A 225 -2.77 4.16 -1.79
C PHE A 225 -4.10 4.76 -1.33
N VAL A 226 -4.16 5.20 -0.08
CA VAL A 226 -5.29 5.93 0.48
C VAL A 226 -4.83 7.26 1.06
N ALA A 227 -5.75 8.23 1.14
CA ALA A 227 -5.54 9.48 1.84
C ALA A 227 -6.26 9.49 3.18
N ARG A 228 -5.82 10.32 4.13
CA ARG A 228 -6.61 10.58 5.34
C ARG A 228 -7.92 11.28 4.98
N SER A 229 -8.99 10.93 5.68
CA SER A 229 -10.34 11.45 5.38
C SER A 229 -10.50 12.96 5.61
N THR A 230 -9.58 13.57 6.36
CA THR A 230 -9.61 15.01 6.70
C THR A 230 -8.74 15.87 5.78
N LEU A 231 -8.13 15.30 4.73
CA LEU A 231 -7.46 16.11 3.71
C LEU A 231 -8.49 16.91 2.90
N PRO A 232 -8.14 18.15 2.48
CA PRO A 232 -8.96 18.89 1.53
C PRO A 232 -9.21 18.08 0.26
N GLN A 233 -10.42 18.15 -0.27
CA GLN A 233 -10.80 17.40 -1.48
C GLN A 233 -9.88 17.71 -2.67
N GLU A 234 -9.49 18.97 -2.82
CA GLU A 234 -8.54 19.41 -3.85
C GLU A 234 -7.19 18.67 -3.74
N SER A 235 -6.67 18.49 -2.51
CA SER A 235 -5.43 17.74 -2.27
C SER A 235 -5.59 16.25 -2.61
N ILE A 236 -6.73 15.65 -2.27
CA ILE A 236 -7.05 14.25 -2.62
C ILE A 236 -7.06 14.08 -4.14
N GLU A 237 -7.74 14.97 -4.87
CA GLU A 237 -7.81 14.91 -6.33
C GLU A 237 -6.44 15.15 -6.99
N ALA A 238 -5.65 16.10 -6.47
CA ALA A 238 -4.30 16.35 -6.95
C ALA A 238 -3.40 15.12 -6.79
N LEU A 239 -3.43 14.47 -5.61
CA LEU A 239 -2.69 13.23 -5.34
C LEU A 239 -3.16 12.08 -6.24
N ARG A 240 -4.49 11.90 -6.39
CA ARG A 240 -5.06 10.88 -7.27
C ARG A 240 -4.63 11.08 -8.71
N LYS A 241 -4.76 12.31 -9.23
CA LYS A 241 -4.32 12.65 -10.58
C LYS A 241 -2.83 12.41 -10.78
N ALA A 242 -2.00 12.77 -9.78
CA ALA A 242 -0.56 12.55 -9.84
C ALA A 242 -0.22 11.05 -9.91
N LEU A 243 -0.82 10.21 -9.05
CA LEU A 243 -0.58 8.77 -9.05
C LEU A 243 -1.04 8.09 -10.34
N LEU A 244 -2.27 8.36 -10.78
CA LEU A 244 -2.84 7.79 -12.00
C LEU A 244 -2.14 8.29 -13.28
N GLY A 245 -1.47 9.44 -13.20
CA GLY A 245 -0.73 10.05 -14.31
C GLY A 245 0.70 9.53 -14.51
N ILE A 246 1.20 8.66 -13.65
CA ILE A 246 2.55 8.08 -13.81
C ILE A 246 2.57 7.22 -15.06
N GLN A 247 3.49 7.54 -15.97
CA GLN A 247 3.56 6.86 -17.27
C GLN A 247 4.02 5.41 -17.13
N ARG A 248 3.48 4.52 -17.94
CA ARG A 248 3.97 3.14 -18.06
C ARG A 248 5.48 3.15 -18.33
N LYS A 249 6.21 2.23 -17.71
CA LYS A 249 7.67 2.11 -17.79
C LYS A 249 8.46 3.23 -17.09
N ASP A 250 7.80 4.14 -16.35
CA ASP A 250 8.51 5.07 -15.50
C ASP A 250 9.26 4.28 -14.41
N VAL A 251 10.48 4.71 -14.12
CA VAL A 251 11.32 4.14 -13.06
C VAL A 251 10.65 4.20 -11.68
N ILE A 252 9.72 5.13 -11.47
CA ILE A 252 8.93 5.25 -10.25
C ILE A 252 8.12 3.97 -10.00
N LEU A 253 7.46 3.43 -11.03
CA LEU A 253 6.64 2.23 -10.90
C LEU A 253 7.49 1.01 -10.55
N SER A 254 8.56 0.77 -11.31
CA SER A 254 9.46 -0.37 -11.10
C SER A 254 10.26 -0.26 -9.80
N SER A 255 10.45 0.94 -9.24
CA SER A 255 11.09 1.11 -7.94
C SER A 255 10.22 0.61 -6.78
N ILE A 256 8.90 0.83 -6.84
CA ILE A 256 7.96 0.37 -5.81
C ILE A 256 7.96 -1.15 -5.74
N LYS A 257 7.75 -1.80 -6.88
CA LYS A 257 7.72 -3.26 -7.03
C LYS A 257 8.07 -3.59 -8.48
N GLN A 258 8.84 -4.65 -8.69
CA GLN A 258 9.15 -5.14 -10.03
C GLN A 258 7.85 -5.42 -10.80
N ASP A 259 7.88 -5.17 -12.10
CA ASP A 259 6.77 -5.43 -13.03
C ASP A 259 5.48 -4.60 -12.78
N VAL A 260 5.51 -3.55 -11.96
CA VAL A 260 4.41 -2.58 -11.89
C VAL A 260 4.33 -1.84 -13.23
N THR A 261 3.17 -1.92 -13.86
CA THR A 261 2.92 -1.37 -15.19
C THR A 261 2.13 -0.07 -15.17
N ALA A 262 1.33 0.14 -14.12
CA ALA A 262 0.54 1.36 -13.93
C ALA A 262 0.07 1.50 -12.47
N MET A 263 -0.48 2.67 -12.17
CA MET A 263 -1.44 2.88 -11.09
C MET A 263 -2.81 3.09 -11.71
N VAL A 264 -3.82 2.36 -11.23
CA VAL A 264 -5.17 2.36 -11.79
C VAL A 264 -6.21 2.78 -10.74
N PRO A 265 -7.38 3.29 -11.16
CA PRO A 265 -8.47 3.57 -10.23
C PRO A 265 -8.88 2.32 -9.45
N ALA A 266 -9.35 2.52 -8.22
CA ALA A 266 -9.93 1.47 -7.41
C ALA A 266 -11.07 2.02 -6.55
N ARG A 267 -11.98 1.12 -6.14
CA ARG A 267 -13.09 1.37 -5.24
C ARG A 267 -13.08 0.36 -4.10
N ASP A 268 -13.81 0.63 -3.04
CA ASP A 268 -13.90 -0.25 -1.87
C ASP A 268 -14.37 -1.66 -2.23
N GLU A 269 -15.32 -1.74 -3.17
CA GLU A 269 -15.92 -3.00 -3.64
C GLU A 269 -14.90 -3.92 -4.35
N ASP A 270 -13.81 -3.37 -4.86
CA ASP A 270 -12.73 -4.17 -5.47
C ASP A 270 -12.06 -5.12 -4.44
N TYR A 271 -12.29 -4.91 -3.15
CA TYR A 271 -11.76 -5.70 -2.03
C TYR A 271 -12.79 -6.66 -1.41
N ASP A 272 -14.02 -6.76 -1.95
CA ASP A 272 -15.11 -7.59 -1.39
C ASP A 272 -14.80 -9.08 -1.43
N ASN A 273 -14.12 -9.56 -2.48
CA ASN A 273 -13.68 -10.95 -2.54
C ASN A 273 -12.79 -11.29 -1.33
N LEU A 274 -11.80 -10.47 -1.03
CA LEU A 274 -10.95 -10.67 0.13
C LEU A 274 -11.72 -10.51 1.45
N ARG A 275 -12.64 -9.55 1.52
CA ARG A 275 -13.50 -9.35 2.69
C ARG A 275 -14.31 -10.61 2.99
N SER A 276 -14.89 -11.22 1.95
CA SER A 276 -15.62 -12.49 2.07
C SER A 276 -14.73 -13.63 2.57
N ILE A 277 -13.52 -13.76 2.03
CA ILE A 277 -12.53 -14.76 2.49
C ILE A 277 -12.21 -14.56 3.98
N LEU A 278 -11.96 -13.32 4.42
CA LEU A 278 -11.61 -13.04 5.81
C LEU A 278 -12.76 -13.30 6.79
N LEU A 279 -14.01 -13.10 6.36
CA LEU A 279 -15.19 -13.40 7.18
C LEU A 279 -15.41 -14.89 7.45
N THR A 280 -14.86 -15.78 6.61
CA THR A 280 -14.95 -17.23 6.82
C THR A 280 -13.88 -17.75 7.79
N LEU A 281 -12.86 -16.96 8.10
CA LEU A 281 -11.84 -17.36 9.06
C LEU A 281 -12.41 -17.34 10.48
N PRO A 282 -12.13 -18.37 11.31
CA PRO A 282 -12.52 -18.36 12.72
C PRO A 282 -11.95 -17.12 13.44
N GLN A 283 -12.81 -16.38 14.15
CA GLN A 283 -12.41 -15.15 14.87
C GLN A 283 -11.30 -15.38 15.91
N GLN A 284 -11.14 -16.61 16.38
CA GLN A 284 -10.08 -17.01 17.32
C GLN A 284 -8.67 -16.98 16.71
N LEU A 285 -8.56 -16.97 15.39
CA LEU A 285 -7.29 -16.94 14.64
C LEU A 285 -6.82 -15.52 14.30
N GLU A 286 -7.58 -14.50 14.67
CA GLU A 286 -7.23 -13.07 14.47
C GLU A 286 -6.44 -12.45 15.64
N ARG A 287 -6.06 -13.25 16.66
CA ARG A 287 -5.34 -12.79 17.86
C ARG A 287 -3.83 -12.99 17.75
#